data_c0c179c51ddd80297ae8fac635040cef
#
_entry.id   c0c179c51ddd80297ae8fac635040cef
#
_cell.length_a   1.000
_cell.length_b   1.000
_cell.length_c   1.000
_cell.angle_alpha   90.00
_cell.angle_beta   90.00
_cell.angle_gamma   90.00
#
_symmetry.space_group_name_H-M   'P 1'
#
loop_
_entity.id
_entity.type
_entity.pdbx_description
1 polymer ?
#
loop_
_entity_poly.entity_id
_entity_poly.type
_entity_poly.pdbx_seq_one_letter_code
_entity_poly.pdbx_strand_id
1 'polypeptide(L)'
;MIDRIDRRILSILQEDCTVPVAEIGRRVGLSTTPCWRRIQKMEEDGVITGRVALLEPSKVNAKVTAFVAITTSQHSEDWLKKFADVIREFP
;
A
#
# COMPACT_ATOMS: atom_id res chain seq x y z
N MET A 1 -8.35 -15.93 8.84
CA MET A 1 -9.52 -15.15 9.28
C MET A 1 -9.06 -13.88 9.99
N ILE A 2 -9.72 -12.76 9.70
CA ILE A 2 -9.36 -11.47 10.27
C ILE A 2 -9.99 -11.34 11.65
N ASP A 3 -9.16 -11.14 12.67
CA ASP A 3 -9.67 -10.91 14.02
C ASP A 3 -9.68 -9.42 14.38
N ARG A 4 -10.03 -9.11 15.62
CA ARG A 4 -10.12 -7.71 16.08
C ARG A 4 -8.78 -7.00 16.00
N ILE A 5 -7.69 -7.69 16.38
CA ILE A 5 -6.35 -7.10 16.35
C ILE A 5 -5.92 -6.83 14.92
N ASP A 6 -6.18 -7.77 14.01
CA ASP A 6 -5.88 -7.60 12.60
C ASP A 6 -6.60 -6.38 12.03
N ARG A 7 -7.88 -6.18 12.39
CA ARG A 7 -8.64 -5.01 11.95
C ARG A 7 -8.03 -3.71 12.44
N ARG A 8 -7.54 -3.70 13.67
CA ARG A 8 -6.87 -2.51 14.21
C ARG A 8 -5.57 -2.23 13.47
N ILE A 9 -4.81 -3.26 13.16
CA ILE A 9 -3.57 -3.12 12.36
C ILE A 9 -3.91 -2.55 10.99
N LEU A 10 -4.92 -3.10 10.33
CA LEU A 10 -5.33 -2.63 9.00
C LEU A 10 -5.79 -1.18 9.04
N SER A 11 -6.50 -0.80 10.10
CA SER A 11 -6.97 0.58 10.27
C SER A 11 -5.80 1.56 10.34
N ILE A 12 -4.74 1.19 11.07
CA ILE A 12 -3.53 2.00 11.18
C ILE A 12 -2.84 2.10 9.82
N LEU A 13 -2.68 0.98 9.13
CA LEU A 13 -2.01 0.94 7.83
C LEU A 13 -2.76 1.71 6.75
N GLN A 14 -4.09 1.70 6.79
CA GLN A 14 -4.89 2.49 5.84
C GLN A 14 -4.72 3.98 6.07
N GLU A 15 -4.54 4.38 7.30
CA GLU A 15 -4.33 5.78 7.64
C GLU A 15 -2.92 6.23 7.29
N ASP A 16 -1.92 5.41 7.63
CA ASP A 16 -0.51 5.71 7.35
C ASP A 16 0.30 4.42 7.30
N CYS A 17 0.60 3.94 6.10
CA CYS A 17 1.33 2.69 5.92
C CYS A 17 2.84 2.83 6.20
N THR A 18 3.33 4.02 6.53
CA THR A 18 4.74 4.25 6.87
C THR A 18 5.02 4.04 8.35
N VAL A 19 3.99 3.83 9.17
CA VAL A 19 4.17 3.60 10.61
C VAL A 19 5.00 2.33 10.82
N PRO A 20 6.10 2.40 11.61
CA PRO A 20 6.91 1.21 11.85
C PRO A 20 6.14 0.11 12.57
N VAL A 21 6.49 -1.15 12.29
CA VAL A 21 5.80 -2.30 12.89
C VAL A 21 5.86 -2.26 14.42
N ALA A 22 6.98 -1.80 14.99
CA ALA A 22 7.10 -1.66 16.43
C ALA A 22 6.06 -0.70 17.00
N GLU A 23 5.78 0.39 16.32
CA GLU A 23 4.77 1.36 16.76
C GLU A 23 3.36 0.81 16.57
N ILE A 24 3.10 0.11 15.46
CA ILE A 24 1.81 -0.55 15.26
C ILE A 24 1.55 -1.54 16.39
N GLY A 25 2.55 -2.37 16.71
CA GLY A 25 2.44 -3.33 17.80
C GLY A 25 2.12 -2.66 19.11
N ARG A 26 2.80 -1.56 19.42
CA ARG A 26 2.54 -0.81 20.64
C ARG A 26 1.08 -0.36 20.73
N ARG A 27 0.53 0.13 19.63
CA ARG A 27 -0.85 0.64 19.59
C ARG A 27 -1.89 -0.46 19.74
N VAL A 28 -1.59 -1.68 19.26
CA VAL A 28 -2.54 -2.79 19.34
C VAL A 28 -2.25 -3.77 20.48
N GLY A 29 -1.21 -3.50 21.28
CA GLY A 29 -0.88 -4.33 22.43
C GLY A 29 -0.09 -5.58 22.10
N LEU A 30 0.70 -5.56 21.01
CA LEU A 30 1.57 -6.67 20.61
C LEU A 30 3.02 -6.23 20.60
N SER A 31 3.92 -7.18 20.86
CA SER A 31 5.34 -6.96 20.59
C SER A 31 5.57 -6.98 19.06
N THR A 32 6.76 -6.55 18.65
CA THR A 32 7.07 -6.36 17.23
C THR A 32 6.92 -7.63 16.39
N THR A 33 7.46 -8.75 16.86
CA THR A 33 7.45 -10.00 16.08
C THR A 33 6.06 -10.55 15.83
N PRO A 34 5.18 -10.70 16.83
CA PRO A 34 3.81 -11.14 16.58
C PRO A 34 3.04 -10.18 15.66
N CYS A 35 3.26 -8.88 15.80
CA CYS A 35 2.63 -7.89 14.93
C CYS A 35 3.09 -8.06 13.50
N TRP A 36 4.39 -8.20 13.28
CA TRP A 36 4.97 -8.42 11.96
C TRP A 36 4.40 -9.69 11.31
N ARG A 37 4.29 -10.77 12.07
CA ARG A 37 3.74 -12.02 11.55
C ARG A 37 2.30 -11.89 11.09
N ARG A 38 1.50 -11.14 11.82
CA ARG A 38 0.11 -10.89 11.41
C ARG A 38 0.05 -10.11 10.11
N ILE A 39 0.90 -9.09 9.96
CA ILE A 39 0.96 -8.30 8.73
C ILE A 39 1.39 -9.18 7.56
N GLN A 40 2.42 -10.00 7.75
CA GLN A 40 2.89 -10.91 6.72
C GLN A 40 1.80 -11.89 6.28
N LYS A 41 1.07 -12.45 7.22
CA LYS A 41 0.00 -13.36 6.90
C LYS A 41 -1.11 -12.66 6.12
N MET A 42 -1.46 -11.45 6.47
CA MET A 42 -2.47 -10.69 5.74
C MET A 42 -2.02 -10.35 4.33
N GLU A 43 -0.72 -10.11 4.12
CA GLU A 43 -0.17 -9.93 2.79
C GLU A 43 -0.23 -11.22 1.98
N GLU A 44 0.15 -12.34 2.57
CA GLU A 44 0.11 -13.65 1.91
C GLU A 44 -1.32 -14.06 1.54
N ASP A 45 -2.27 -13.76 2.39
CA ASP A 45 -3.68 -14.10 2.18
C ASP A 45 -4.39 -13.12 1.24
N GLY A 46 -3.70 -12.08 0.78
CA GLY A 46 -4.27 -11.11 -0.15
C GLY A 46 -5.16 -10.07 0.49
N VAL A 47 -5.21 -10.01 1.83
CA VAL A 47 -5.96 -8.96 2.53
C VAL A 47 -5.28 -7.62 2.34
N ILE A 48 -3.95 -7.60 2.42
CA ILE A 48 -3.15 -6.42 2.06
C ILE A 48 -2.63 -6.67 0.65
N THR A 49 -3.12 -5.91 -0.30
CA THR A 49 -2.75 -6.10 -1.71
C THR A 49 -1.54 -5.26 -2.12
N GLY A 50 -1.20 -4.25 -1.35
CA GLY A 50 -0.06 -3.40 -1.63
C GLY A 50 -0.03 -2.19 -0.73
N ARG A 51 1.03 -1.43 -0.83
CA ARG A 51 1.22 -0.17 -0.12
C ARG A 51 1.59 0.89 -1.14
N VAL A 52 0.97 2.06 -1.02
CA VAL A 52 1.19 3.14 -1.97
C VAL A 52 1.48 4.42 -1.23
N ALA A 53 2.22 5.30 -1.88
CA ALA A 53 2.45 6.63 -1.38
C ALA A 53 1.38 7.56 -1.93
N LEU A 54 0.83 8.41 -1.09
CA LEU A 54 -0.08 9.44 -1.53
C LEU A 54 0.75 10.66 -1.92
N LEU A 55 0.45 11.22 -3.08
CA LEU A 55 1.19 12.38 -3.59
C LEU A 55 0.29 13.60 -3.60
N GLU A 56 0.90 14.76 -3.38
CA GLU A 56 0.19 16.01 -3.50
C GLU A 56 0.22 16.46 -4.96
N PRO A 57 -0.93 16.49 -5.66
CA PRO A 57 -0.94 16.79 -7.09
C PRO A 57 -0.35 18.17 -7.44
N SER A 58 -0.42 19.12 -6.52
CA SER A 58 0.12 20.45 -6.76
C SER A 58 1.66 20.50 -6.72
N LYS A 59 2.29 19.44 -6.20
CA LYS A 59 3.75 19.36 -6.05
C LYS A 59 4.41 18.36 -6.99
N VAL A 60 3.61 17.61 -7.73
CA VAL A 60 4.10 16.62 -8.70
C VAL A 60 3.27 16.76 -9.96
N ASN A 61 3.77 16.23 -11.09
CA ASN A 61 3.02 16.31 -12.34
C ASN A 61 1.98 15.18 -12.42
N ALA A 62 1.00 15.36 -13.31
CA ALA A 62 -0.12 14.42 -13.46
C ALA A 62 0.31 13.01 -13.88
N LYS A 63 1.44 12.87 -14.57
CA LYS A 63 1.96 11.56 -14.96
C LYS A 63 2.25 10.70 -13.75
N VAL A 64 2.90 11.29 -12.74
CA VAL A 64 3.25 10.57 -11.51
C VAL A 64 1.98 10.15 -10.78
N THR A 65 0.99 11.04 -10.70
CA THR A 65 -0.29 10.73 -10.09
C THR A 65 -1.00 9.59 -10.82
N ALA A 66 -1.01 9.62 -12.14
CA ALA A 66 -1.60 8.56 -12.95
C ALA A 66 -0.87 7.23 -12.74
N PHE A 67 0.45 7.26 -12.63
CA PHE A 67 1.24 6.05 -12.37
C PHE A 67 0.82 5.39 -11.05
N VAL A 68 0.68 6.18 -9.98
CA VAL A 68 0.27 5.65 -8.69
C VAL A 68 -1.10 5.00 -8.77
N ALA A 69 -2.07 5.65 -9.41
CA ALA A 69 -3.41 5.12 -9.57
C ALA A 69 -3.41 3.80 -10.34
N ILE A 70 -2.65 3.72 -11.42
CA ILE A 70 -2.55 2.53 -12.25
C ILE A 70 -1.89 1.39 -11.48
N THR A 71 -0.83 1.68 -10.74
CA THR A 71 -0.11 0.67 -9.95
C THR A 71 -1.01 0.04 -8.90
N THR A 72 -1.93 0.81 -8.32
CA THR A 72 -2.84 0.28 -7.30
C THR A 72 -4.01 -0.50 -7.88
N SER A 73 -4.40 -0.23 -9.13
CA SER A 73 -5.61 -0.82 -9.70
C SER A 73 -5.35 -1.94 -10.70
N GLN A 74 -4.15 -2.07 -11.23
CA GLN A 74 -3.88 -3.03 -12.30
C GLN A 74 -2.44 -3.50 -12.28
N HIS A 75 -2.24 -4.82 -12.49
CA HIS A 75 -0.93 -5.44 -12.44
C HIS A 75 -0.57 -6.23 -13.70
N SER A 76 -1.35 -6.15 -14.77
CA SER A 76 -1.06 -6.89 -15.99
C SER A 76 0.08 -6.24 -16.79
N GLU A 77 0.84 -7.07 -17.52
CA GLU A 77 1.92 -6.57 -18.38
C GLU A 77 1.39 -5.68 -19.49
N ASP A 78 0.22 -6.02 -20.05
CA ASP A 78 -0.41 -5.22 -21.09
C ASP A 78 -0.70 -3.82 -20.59
N TRP A 79 -1.13 -3.71 -19.37
CA TRP A 79 -1.39 -2.45 -18.71
C TRP A 79 -0.11 -1.62 -18.58
N LEU A 80 0.98 -2.27 -18.18
CA LEU A 80 2.28 -1.61 -18.02
C LEU A 80 2.79 -1.10 -19.37
N LYS A 81 2.59 -1.86 -20.44
CA LYS A 81 2.97 -1.43 -21.79
C LYS A 81 2.18 -0.21 -22.24
N LYS A 82 0.87 -0.22 -22.04
CA LYS A 82 0.03 0.92 -22.36
C LYS A 82 0.43 2.15 -21.57
N PHE A 83 0.75 1.94 -20.29
CA PHE A 83 1.19 3.04 -19.43
C PHE A 83 2.51 3.62 -19.93
N ALA A 84 3.46 2.77 -20.32
CA ALA A 84 4.74 3.22 -20.84
C ALA A 84 4.57 4.03 -22.13
N ASP A 85 3.66 3.60 -23.00
CA ASP A 85 3.36 4.32 -24.26
C ASP A 85 2.77 5.70 -23.96
N VAL A 86 1.84 5.77 -22.99
CA VAL A 86 1.24 7.04 -22.59
C VAL A 86 2.31 8.00 -22.05
N ILE A 87 3.22 7.50 -21.22
CA ILE A 87 4.29 8.32 -20.66
C ILE A 87 5.19 8.88 -21.75
N ARG A 88 5.49 8.10 -22.79
CA ARG A 88 6.33 8.56 -23.89
C ARG A 88 5.71 9.70 -24.69
N GLU A 89 4.39 9.76 -24.75
CA GLU A 89 3.67 10.81 -25.45
C GLU A 89 3.72 12.16 -24.72
N PHE A 90 4.05 12.15 -23.44
CA PHE A 90 4.15 13.38 -22.67
C PHE A 90 5.59 13.88 -22.66
N PRO A 91 5.80 15.16 -22.96
CA PRO A 91 7.15 15.74 -22.92
C PRO A 91 7.71 15.85 -21.52
#